data_dbb184d9f1de76c39de350ba20636255
#
_entry.id   dbb184d9f1de76c39de350ba20636255
#
_cell.length_a   1.000
_cell.length_b   1.000
_cell.length_c   1.000
_cell.angle_alpha   90.00
_cell.angle_beta   90.00
_cell.angle_gamma   90.00
#
_symmetry.space_group_name_H-M   'P 1'
#
loop_
_entity.id
_entity.type
_entity.pdbx_description
1 polymer ?
#
loop_
_entity_poly.entity_id
_entity_poly.type
_entity_poly.pdbx_seq_one_letter_code
_entity_poly.pdbx_strand_id
1 'polypeptide(L)'
;MQFQPSGCHVEIGTGVSNASVESVQAIKAIMFAMNESESLHVHDNFFIATVIPEHMISGFGTNLDWKHLKHCHVVRCSKVHTVFMTNYDGWPFTEIETFWAADLPMSHCIWSKGRTYGGSATRCFAKLWSIRLYSCPRLEFVLPLLWGIQGSYLHNLESLHIVNCGDLKTVFPVHPGLKKHVLEFPRLKHIHLYELYKLQHICEVKMHAPKLERVWLRGCWGLRRLPAVNQDSRRPIVDCEKDWWEKLEWDGLEAGHDPCLFERRHSSHYKKPLPRVSVLR
;
A
#
# COMPACT_ATOMS: atom_id res chain seq x y z
N MET A 1 11.17 8.44 -11.58
CA MET A 1 10.53 7.63 -12.63
C MET A 1 9.39 8.46 -13.19
N GLN A 2 9.42 8.81 -14.47
CA GLN A 2 8.32 9.57 -15.08
C GLN A 2 7.12 8.63 -15.26
N PHE A 3 5.94 9.12 -14.90
CA PHE A 3 4.70 8.44 -15.19
C PHE A 3 4.46 8.47 -16.70
N GLN A 4 4.32 7.31 -17.32
CA GLN A 4 3.88 7.20 -18.71
C GLN A 4 2.45 6.64 -18.69
N PRO A 5 1.45 7.46 -19.07
CA PRO A 5 0.09 6.99 -19.18
C PRO A 5 0.00 5.93 -20.29
N SER A 6 -0.73 4.86 -20.00
CA SER A 6 -1.06 3.82 -21.00
C SER A 6 -2.57 3.72 -21.11
N GLY A 7 -3.08 3.60 -22.34
CA GLY A 7 -4.52 3.47 -22.58
C GLY A 7 -5.32 4.74 -22.24
N CYS A 8 -6.56 4.57 -21.80
CA CYS A 8 -7.41 5.67 -21.37
C CYS A 8 -6.89 6.24 -20.02
N HIS A 9 -6.53 7.52 -20.02
CA HIS A 9 -5.89 8.19 -18.89
C HIS A 9 -6.76 9.34 -18.37
N VAL A 10 -6.89 9.42 -17.04
CA VAL A 10 -7.53 10.53 -16.34
C VAL A 10 -6.53 11.21 -15.44
N GLU A 11 -6.45 12.53 -15.55
CA GLU A 11 -5.60 13.40 -14.75
C GLU A 11 -6.46 14.38 -13.95
N ILE A 12 -6.19 14.48 -12.64
CA ILE A 12 -6.87 15.41 -11.73
C ILE A 12 -5.79 16.29 -11.09
N GLY A 13 -5.65 17.50 -11.60
CA GLY A 13 -4.65 18.46 -11.12
C GLY A 13 -5.22 19.58 -10.27
N THR A 14 -4.49 20.71 -10.25
CA THR A 14 -4.87 21.95 -9.58
C THR A 14 -6.15 22.56 -10.17
N GLY A 15 -7.02 23.10 -9.32
CA GLY A 15 -8.22 23.84 -9.74
C GLY A 15 -9.51 23.03 -9.84
N VAL A 16 -9.45 21.73 -9.70
CA VAL A 16 -10.67 20.91 -9.54
C VAL A 16 -11.11 20.98 -8.09
N SER A 17 -12.07 21.86 -7.78
CA SER A 17 -12.75 21.86 -6.48
C SER A 17 -14.05 21.08 -6.57
N ASN A 18 -14.42 20.38 -5.50
CA ASN A 18 -15.68 19.66 -5.41
C ASN A 18 -16.93 20.58 -5.57
N ALA A 19 -16.74 21.88 -5.49
CA ALA A 19 -17.83 22.89 -5.56
C ALA A 19 -18.26 23.27 -6.98
N SER A 20 -17.53 22.89 -8.03
CA SER A 20 -17.76 23.40 -9.39
C SER A 20 -18.51 22.46 -10.34
N VAL A 21 -18.93 21.28 -9.88
CA VAL A 21 -19.69 20.34 -10.74
C VAL A 21 -21.19 20.48 -10.43
N GLU A 22 -21.80 21.50 -11.01
CA GLU A 22 -23.21 21.86 -10.75
C GLU A 22 -24.23 21.00 -11.52
N SER A 23 -23.85 20.28 -12.57
CA SER A 23 -24.79 19.52 -13.38
C SER A 23 -24.64 17.99 -13.20
N VAL A 24 -25.77 17.31 -13.07
CA VAL A 24 -25.84 15.82 -13.03
C VAL A 24 -25.18 15.20 -14.27
N GLN A 25 -25.28 15.86 -15.42
CA GLN A 25 -24.68 15.40 -16.67
C GLN A 25 -23.16 15.46 -16.63
N ALA A 26 -22.57 16.50 -16.05
CA ALA A 26 -21.12 16.63 -15.88
C ALA A 26 -20.59 15.57 -14.91
N ILE A 27 -21.29 15.31 -13.80
CA ILE A 27 -20.95 14.24 -12.86
C ILE A 27 -20.96 12.87 -13.57
N LYS A 28 -22.01 12.57 -14.34
CA LYS A 28 -22.08 11.31 -15.11
C LYS A 28 -20.96 11.16 -16.12
N ALA A 29 -20.61 12.24 -16.81
CA ALA A 29 -19.49 12.24 -17.78
C ALA A 29 -18.14 11.96 -17.09
N ILE A 30 -17.90 12.60 -15.94
CA ILE A 30 -16.69 12.35 -15.14
C ILE A 30 -16.64 10.89 -14.67
N MET A 31 -17.75 10.37 -14.10
CA MET A 31 -17.82 8.98 -13.65
C MET A 31 -17.61 8.00 -14.79
N PHE A 32 -18.16 8.28 -15.96
CA PHE A 32 -17.92 7.47 -17.15
C PHE A 32 -16.44 7.47 -17.53
N ALA A 33 -15.81 8.63 -17.62
CA ALA A 33 -14.38 8.74 -17.93
C ALA A 33 -13.51 8.02 -16.90
N MET A 34 -13.85 8.10 -15.61
CA MET A 34 -13.14 7.40 -14.55
C MET A 34 -13.31 5.89 -14.65
N ASN A 35 -14.49 5.39 -14.96
CA ASN A 35 -14.74 3.96 -15.13
C ASN A 35 -14.02 3.35 -16.35
N GLU A 36 -13.88 4.12 -17.41
CA GLU A 36 -13.17 3.70 -18.62
C GLU A 36 -11.65 3.88 -18.52
N SER A 37 -11.15 4.51 -17.45
CA SER A 37 -9.74 4.80 -17.33
C SER A 37 -8.92 3.56 -16.94
N GLU A 38 -7.80 3.38 -17.64
CA GLU A 38 -6.77 2.40 -17.28
C GLU A 38 -5.72 2.99 -16.33
N SER A 39 -5.54 4.31 -16.35
CA SER A 39 -4.62 5.00 -15.48
C SER A 39 -5.21 6.28 -14.92
N LEU A 40 -4.95 6.52 -13.63
CA LEU A 40 -5.37 7.69 -12.88
C LEU A 40 -4.16 8.39 -12.28
N HIS A 41 -4.02 9.68 -12.54
CA HIS A 41 -3.02 10.53 -11.92
C HIS A 41 -3.69 11.70 -11.21
N VAL A 42 -3.58 11.75 -9.90
CA VAL A 42 -4.08 12.85 -9.06
C VAL A 42 -2.88 13.59 -8.49
N HIS A 43 -2.74 14.87 -8.80
CA HIS A 43 -1.57 15.62 -8.36
C HIS A 43 -1.87 17.09 -8.04
N ASP A 44 -1.07 17.65 -7.13
CA ASP A 44 -1.12 19.08 -6.79
C ASP A 44 -2.53 19.58 -6.45
N ASN A 45 -3.38 18.69 -5.95
CA ASN A 45 -4.75 19.04 -5.58
C ASN A 45 -4.87 19.34 -4.09
N PHE A 46 -5.27 20.56 -3.77
CA PHE A 46 -5.38 21.07 -2.40
C PHE A 46 -6.83 21.08 -1.86
N PHE A 47 -7.77 20.56 -2.60
CA PHE A 47 -9.20 20.64 -2.29
C PHE A 47 -9.83 19.30 -1.96
N ILE A 48 -9.43 18.21 -2.63
CA ILE A 48 -10.03 16.91 -2.46
C ILE A 48 -9.56 16.25 -1.15
N ALA A 49 -10.52 15.69 -0.42
CA ALA A 49 -10.27 14.90 0.79
C ALA A 49 -10.10 13.40 0.49
N THR A 50 -10.71 12.93 -0.59
CA THR A 50 -10.62 11.57 -1.13
C THR A 50 -10.51 11.63 -2.64
N VAL A 51 -9.90 10.64 -3.26
CA VAL A 51 -9.81 10.57 -4.73
C VAL A 51 -11.19 10.40 -5.37
N ILE A 52 -12.10 9.76 -4.64
CA ILE A 52 -13.50 9.61 -5.03
C ILE A 52 -14.33 10.48 -4.09
N PRO A 53 -14.94 11.56 -4.55
CA PRO A 53 -15.83 12.39 -3.73
C PRO A 53 -17.04 11.61 -3.23
N GLU A 54 -17.38 11.75 -1.95
CA GLU A 54 -18.51 11.05 -1.32
C GLU A 54 -19.85 11.31 -2.02
N HIS A 55 -20.08 12.52 -2.52
CA HIS A 55 -21.32 12.88 -3.21
C HIS A 55 -21.45 12.22 -4.60
N MET A 56 -20.37 11.77 -5.22
CA MET A 56 -20.42 10.97 -6.45
C MET A 56 -20.87 9.53 -6.18
N ILE A 57 -20.80 9.13 -4.92
CA ILE A 57 -21.05 7.77 -4.50
C ILE A 57 -22.53 7.57 -4.13
N SER A 58 -23.17 8.57 -3.54
CA SER A 58 -24.53 8.47 -3.03
C SER A 58 -25.50 9.31 -3.87
N GLY A 59 -26.33 8.70 -4.73
CA GLY A 59 -27.52 9.35 -5.23
C GLY A 59 -27.78 9.39 -6.72
N PHE A 60 -26.85 9.04 -7.59
CA PHE A 60 -27.06 9.19 -9.05
C PHE A 60 -27.28 7.88 -9.82
N GLY A 61 -27.42 6.74 -9.14
CA GLY A 61 -27.67 5.45 -9.79
C GLY A 61 -26.54 4.94 -10.70
N THR A 62 -25.38 5.57 -10.61
CA THR A 62 -24.17 5.16 -11.33
C THR A 62 -23.09 4.77 -10.32
N ASN A 63 -22.65 3.52 -10.38
CA ASN A 63 -21.56 3.03 -9.53
C ASN A 63 -20.23 3.36 -10.17
N LEU A 64 -19.29 3.86 -9.39
CA LEU A 64 -17.90 3.99 -9.79
C LEU A 64 -17.21 2.65 -9.52
N ASP A 65 -17.08 1.83 -10.54
CA ASP A 65 -16.62 0.44 -10.39
C ASP A 65 -15.11 0.27 -10.60
N TRP A 66 -14.44 1.23 -11.21
CA TRP A 66 -13.00 1.20 -11.55
C TRP A 66 -12.57 -0.11 -12.22
N LYS A 67 -13.40 -0.63 -13.10
CA LYS A 67 -13.23 -1.97 -13.72
C LYS A 67 -11.96 -2.10 -14.56
N HIS A 68 -11.45 -0.99 -15.07
CA HIS A 68 -10.33 -0.97 -16.01
C HIS A 68 -9.07 -0.36 -15.41
N LEU A 69 -9.15 0.21 -14.20
CA LEU A 69 -8.04 0.94 -13.59
C LEU A 69 -6.89 -0.01 -13.21
N LYS A 70 -5.76 0.12 -13.90
CA LYS A 70 -4.53 -0.64 -13.70
C LYS A 70 -3.48 0.15 -12.90
N HIS A 71 -3.39 1.44 -13.13
CA HIS A 71 -2.34 2.29 -12.55
C HIS A 71 -2.95 3.48 -11.83
N CYS A 72 -2.61 3.64 -10.56
CA CYS A 72 -3.06 4.78 -9.77
C CYS A 72 -1.87 5.51 -9.14
N HIS A 73 -1.79 6.81 -9.40
CA HIS A 73 -0.79 7.72 -8.85
C HIS A 73 -1.46 8.88 -8.13
N VAL A 74 -1.07 9.13 -6.87
CA VAL A 74 -1.60 10.25 -6.07
C VAL A 74 -0.45 10.99 -5.43
N VAL A 75 -0.24 12.24 -5.82
CA VAL A 75 0.98 12.98 -5.44
C VAL A 75 0.65 14.40 -5.01
N ARG A 76 1.28 14.87 -3.93
CA ARG A 76 1.17 16.25 -3.44
C ARG A 76 -0.27 16.74 -3.25
N CYS A 77 -1.11 15.90 -2.66
CA CYS A 77 -2.51 16.22 -2.36
C CYS A 77 -2.65 16.43 -0.85
N SER A 78 -2.58 17.69 -0.42
CA SER A 78 -2.40 18.05 0.99
C SER A 78 -3.60 17.75 1.88
N LYS A 79 -4.82 17.63 1.34
CA LYS A 79 -6.04 17.36 2.10
C LYS A 79 -6.54 15.93 2.01
N VAL A 80 -5.91 15.08 1.21
CA VAL A 80 -6.32 13.68 1.09
C VAL A 80 -6.11 12.94 2.42
N HIS A 81 -7.21 12.52 3.05
CA HIS A 81 -7.20 11.75 4.29
C HIS A 81 -7.16 10.24 4.01
N THR A 82 -7.85 9.82 2.97
CA THR A 82 -7.92 8.43 2.49
C THR A 82 -7.94 8.47 0.98
N VAL A 83 -7.12 7.66 0.33
CA VAL A 83 -7.08 7.67 -1.12
C VAL A 83 -8.36 7.06 -1.68
N PHE A 84 -8.69 5.85 -1.24
CA PHE A 84 -9.89 5.16 -1.65
C PHE A 84 -10.80 4.88 -0.45
N MET A 85 -12.00 5.44 -0.49
CA MET A 85 -13.06 5.14 0.46
C MET A 85 -14.14 4.34 -0.28
N THR A 86 -14.46 3.14 0.21
CA THR A 86 -15.53 2.32 -0.37
C THR A 86 -16.59 2.04 0.66
N ASN A 87 -17.79 2.54 0.39
CA ASN A 87 -18.98 2.29 1.20
C ASN A 87 -19.90 1.23 0.59
N TYR A 88 -19.45 0.54 -0.46
CA TYR A 88 -20.29 -0.34 -1.29
C TYR A 88 -19.96 -1.80 -1.19
N ASP A 89 -20.97 -2.63 -1.47
CA ASP A 89 -20.89 -4.08 -1.62
C ASP A 89 -20.24 -4.52 -2.95
N GLY A 90 -19.77 -3.57 -3.76
CA GLY A 90 -19.09 -3.82 -5.02
C GLY A 90 -17.63 -4.24 -4.83
N TRP A 91 -17.02 -4.74 -5.90
CA TRP A 91 -15.64 -5.23 -5.99
C TRP A 91 -14.73 -4.22 -6.69
N PRO A 92 -14.46 -3.05 -6.08
CA PRO A 92 -13.60 -2.08 -6.74
C PRO A 92 -12.15 -2.60 -6.79
N PHE A 93 -11.40 -2.09 -7.74
CA PHE A 93 -9.95 -2.26 -7.81
C PHE A 93 -9.48 -3.70 -8.10
N THR A 94 -10.26 -4.49 -8.83
CA THR A 94 -9.85 -5.85 -9.23
C THR A 94 -8.68 -5.84 -10.21
N GLU A 95 -8.59 -4.81 -11.04
CA GLU A 95 -7.61 -4.68 -12.12
C GLU A 95 -6.37 -3.88 -11.75
N ILE A 96 -6.34 -3.22 -10.58
CA ILE A 96 -5.18 -2.43 -10.16
C ILE A 96 -3.93 -3.30 -10.08
N GLU A 97 -2.93 -2.90 -10.84
CA GLU A 97 -1.62 -3.52 -10.96
C GLU A 97 -0.56 -2.76 -10.16
N THR A 98 -0.59 -1.43 -10.22
CA THR A 98 0.38 -0.59 -9.52
C THR A 98 -0.31 0.54 -8.77
N PHE A 99 0.15 0.75 -7.55
CA PHE A 99 -0.26 1.88 -6.74
C PHE A 99 0.97 2.69 -6.29
N TRP A 100 0.94 3.99 -6.55
CA TRP A 100 1.97 4.91 -6.09
C TRP A 100 1.36 6.13 -5.43
N ALA A 101 1.81 6.46 -4.22
CA ALA A 101 1.43 7.69 -3.55
C ALA A 101 2.65 8.39 -2.95
N ALA A 102 2.66 9.72 -3.04
CA ALA A 102 3.74 10.52 -2.48
C ALA A 102 3.23 11.87 -1.96
N ASP A 103 3.87 12.35 -0.90
CA ASP A 103 3.60 13.67 -0.32
C ASP A 103 2.13 13.89 0.03
N LEU A 104 1.56 12.94 0.79
CA LEU A 104 0.20 12.99 1.32
C LEU A 104 0.22 13.25 2.83
N PRO A 105 0.37 14.51 3.29
CA PRO A 105 0.63 14.82 4.68
C PRO A 105 -0.53 14.53 5.63
N MET A 106 -1.76 14.43 5.13
CA MET A 106 -2.95 14.18 5.93
C MET A 106 -3.50 12.76 5.80
N SER A 107 -2.91 11.93 4.94
CA SER A 107 -3.44 10.58 4.67
C SER A 107 -3.17 9.63 5.84
N HIS A 108 -4.25 9.03 6.36
CA HIS A 108 -4.20 8.04 7.44
C HIS A 108 -4.15 6.61 6.91
N CYS A 109 -4.74 6.35 5.76
CA CYS A 109 -4.71 5.07 5.07
C CYS A 109 -4.85 5.26 3.56
N ILE A 110 -4.41 4.26 2.80
CA ILE A 110 -4.60 4.27 1.36
C ILE A 110 -6.00 3.79 1.01
N TRP A 111 -6.45 2.73 1.64
CA TRP A 111 -7.79 2.21 1.46
C TRP A 111 -8.47 2.02 2.80
N SER A 112 -9.63 2.64 2.92
CA SER A 112 -10.53 2.47 4.05
C SER A 112 -11.77 1.73 3.56
N LYS A 113 -11.96 0.49 3.99
CA LYS A 113 -13.20 -0.22 3.72
C LYS A 113 -14.28 0.30 4.64
N GLY A 114 -15.39 0.80 4.09
CA GLY A 114 -16.59 1.10 4.83
C GLY A 114 -17.20 -0.15 5.50
N ARG A 115 -18.18 0.04 6.38
CA ARG A 115 -18.88 -1.06 7.07
C ARG A 115 -19.64 -1.89 6.04
N THR A 116 -19.07 -3.00 5.59
CA THR A 116 -19.81 -3.97 4.78
C THR A 116 -20.06 -5.22 5.60
N TYR A 117 -21.31 -5.46 5.89
CA TYR A 117 -21.80 -6.72 6.42
C TYR A 117 -22.01 -7.69 5.25
N GLY A 118 -21.21 -8.74 5.15
CA GLY A 118 -21.57 -9.94 4.39
C GLY A 118 -21.16 -10.04 2.91
N GLY A 119 -20.51 -9.04 2.32
CA GLY A 119 -20.01 -9.15 0.93
C GLY A 119 -18.68 -9.92 0.83
N SER A 120 -18.59 -10.84 -0.13
CA SER A 120 -17.38 -11.60 -0.43
C SER A 120 -16.30 -10.69 -1.06
N ALA A 121 -15.44 -10.05 -0.27
CA ALA A 121 -14.37 -9.12 -0.73
C ALA A 121 -13.16 -9.84 -1.38
N THR A 122 -13.37 -10.98 -2.02
CA THR A 122 -12.33 -11.94 -2.42
C THR A 122 -11.44 -11.50 -3.60
N ARG A 123 -11.75 -10.41 -4.28
CA ARG A 123 -11.04 -10.04 -5.52
C ARG A 123 -10.43 -8.64 -5.55
N CYS A 124 -10.63 -7.82 -4.50
CA CYS A 124 -9.99 -6.51 -4.46
C CYS A 124 -8.46 -6.64 -4.50
N PHE A 125 -7.80 -5.82 -5.30
CA PHE A 125 -6.35 -5.81 -5.44
C PHE A 125 -5.72 -7.14 -5.89
N ALA A 126 -6.50 -8.02 -6.52
CA ALA A 126 -6.00 -9.34 -6.93
C ALA A 126 -4.84 -9.27 -7.92
N LYS A 127 -4.77 -8.23 -8.76
CA LYS A 127 -3.70 -8.02 -9.74
C LYS A 127 -2.58 -7.11 -9.24
N LEU A 128 -2.69 -6.55 -8.04
CA LEU A 128 -1.73 -5.59 -7.51
C LEU A 128 -0.37 -6.27 -7.27
N TRP A 129 0.63 -5.86 -8.05
CA TRP A 129 1.98 -6.38 -7.93
C TRP A 129 2.98 -5.39 -7.34
N SER A 130 2.67 -4.07 -7.32
CA SER A 130 3.57 -3.06 -6.78
C SER A 130 2.84 -2.00 -5.95
N ILE A 131 3.32 -1.79 -4.73
CA ILE A 131 2.91 -0.69 -3.85
C ILE A 131 4.13 0.18 -3.58
N ARG A 132 4.02 1.49 -3.83
CA ARG A 132 5.07 2.47 -3.55
C ARG A 132 4.51 3.67 -2.82
N LEU A 133 5.04 3.95 -1.64
CA LEU A 133 4.60 5.05 -0.78
C LEU A 133 5.80 5.87 -0.34
N TYR A 134 5.69 7.20 -0.45
CA TYR A 134 6.76 8.13 -0.08
C TYR A 134 6.18 9.31 0.70
N SER A 135 6.82 9.68 1.80
CA SER A 135 6.50 10.93 2.52
C SER A 135 5.02 11.08 2.86
N CYS A 136 4.41 10.03 3.42
CA CYS A 136 3.05 10.05 3.96
C CYS A 136 3.13 9.97 5.49
N PRO A 137 3.47 11.07 6.20
CA PRO A 137 3.88 11.02 7.61
C PRO A 137 2.81 10.56 8.58
N ARG A 138 1.53 10.79 8.28
CA ARG A 138 0.38 10.40 9.12
C ARG A 138 -0.23 9.06 8.76
N LEU A 139 0.35 8.35 7.79
CA LEU A 139 -0.16 7.05 7.36
C LEU A 139 -0.04 6.04 8.50
N GLU A 140 -1.14 5.51 9.00
CA GLU A 140 -1.17 4.53 10.08
C GLU A 140 -1.12 3.09 9.56
N PHE A 141 -1.77 2.83 8.43
CA PHE A 141 -1.75 1.57 7.70
C PHE A 141 -1.98 1.79 6.20
N VAL A 142 -1.65 0.79 5.38
CA VAL A 142 -1.83 0.90 3.93
C VAL A 142 -3.22 0.42 3.52
N LEU A 143 -3.50 -0.85 3.71
CA LEU A 143 -4.81 -1.43 3.42
C LEU A 143 -5.09 -2.64 4.33
N PRO A 144 -6.32 -2.80 4.82
CA PRO A 144 -6.68 -3.89 5.72
C PRO A 144 -6.94 -5.18 4.95
N LEU A 145 -6.52 -6.31 5.52
CA LEU A 145 -6.87 -7.65 5.04
C LEU A 145 -8.09 -8.17 5.78
N LEU A 146 -9.16 -8.48 5.06
CA LEU A 146 -10.48 -8.73 5.63
C LEU A 146 -10.80 -10.23 5.71
N TRP A 147 -11.79 -10.60 6.56
CA TRP A 147 -12.28 -11.97 6.70
C TRP A 147 -13.08 -12.44 5.49
N GLY A 148 -13.08 -13.75 5.24
CA GLY A 148 -13.93 -14.39 4.24
C GLY A 148 -13.20 -14.79 2.95
N ILE A 149 -11.86 -14.78 2.96
CA ILE A 149 -11.07 -15.03 1.76
C ILE A 149 -10.27 -16.31 1.90
N GLN A 150 -10.77 -17.32 1.24
CA GLN A 150 -9.96 -18.47 0.84
C GLN A 150 -9.15 -18.10 -0.41
N GLY A 151 -8.27 -17.13 -0.26
CA GLY A 151 -7.42 -16.66 -1.35
C GLY A 151 -6.74 -15.37 -0.94
N SER A 152 -5.46 -15.27 -1.16
CA SER A 152 -4.65 -14.12 -0.80
C SER A 152 -5.13 -12.87 -1.55
N TYR A 153 -5.51 -11.80 -0.85
CA TYR A 153 -5.81 -10.50 -1.47
C TYR A 153 -4.68 -9.97 -2.33
N LEU A 154 -3.47 -10.20 -1.90
CA LEU A 154 -2.26 -9.66 -2.51
C LEU A 154 -1.41 -10.78 -3.12
N HIS A 155 -2.09 -11.78 -3.72
CA HIS A 155 -1.41 -12.96 -4.29
C HIS A 155 -0.36 -12.60 -5.36
N ASN A 156 -0.57 -11.51 -6.07
CA ASN A 156 0.34 -11.04 -7.10
C ASN A 156 1.35 -10.00 -6.62
N LEU A 157 1.32 -9.60 -5.34
CA LEU A 157 2.25 -8.59 -4.84
C LEU A 157 3.69 -9.08 -4.95
N GLU A 158 4.48 -8.37 -5.74
CA GLU A 158 5.91 -8.64 -5.95
C GLU A 158 6.81 -7.63 -5.24
N SER A 159 6.36 -6.39 -5.11
CA SER A 159 7.18 -5.30 -4.58
C SER A 159 6.41 -4.40 -3.62
N LEU A 160 6.99 -4.22 -2.44
CA LEU A 160 6.52 -3.30 -1.41
C LEU A 160 7.62 -2.29 -1.11
N HIS A 161 7.36 -1.01 -1.41
CA HIS A 161 8.32 0.07 -1.21
C HIS A 161 7.69 1.21 -0.42
N ILE A 162 8.12 1.43 0.83
CA ILE A 162 7.57 2.44 1.72
C ILE A 162 8.72 3.23 2.36
N VAL A 163 8.69 4.54 2.19
CA VAL A 163 9.76 5.45 2.64
C VAL A 163 9.16 6.65 3.36
N ASN A 164 9.73 7.00 4.50
CA ASN A 164 9.40 8.21 5.25
C ASN A 164 7.90 8.34 5.60
N CYS A 165 7.32 7.26 6.12
CA CYS A 165 5.95 7.21 6.63
C CYS A 165 6.00 6.98 8.15
N GLY A 166 6.31 8.05 8.91
CA GLY A 166 6.71 7.97 10.32
C GLY A 166 5.66 7.41 11.28
N ASP A 167 4.38 7.60 11.00
CA ASP A 167 3.28 7.10 11.84
C ASP A 167 2.80 5.70 11.50
N LEU A 168 3.35 5.09 10.44
CA LEU A 168 2.97 3.76 9.98
C LEU A 168 3.28 2.70 11.05
N LYS A 169 2.25 2.07 11.60
CA LYS A 169 2.37 1.03 12.63
C LYS A 169 2.35 -0.37 12.02
N THR A 170 1.47 -0.56 11.04
CA THR A 170 1.26 -1.85 10.37
C THR A 170 0.98 -1.59 8.90
N VAL A 171 1.62 -2.34 8.00
CA VAL A 171 1.32 -2.17 6.56
C VAL A 171 -0.03 -2.78 6.23
N PHE A 172 -0.25 -4.02 6.66
CA PHE A 172 -1.48 -4.78 6.42
C PHE A 172 -2.11 -5.21 7.75
N PRO A 173 -2.97 -4.38 8.38
CA PRO A 173 -3.77 -4.83 9.50
C PRO A 173 -4.76 -5.90 9.05
N VAL A 174 -5.03 -6.87 9.92
CA VAL A 174 -5.90 -8.01 9.58
C VAL A 174 -7.16 -8.03 10.41
N HIS A 175 -8.23 -8.55 9.81
CA HIS A 175 -9.46 -8.79 10.56
C HIS A 175 -9.22 -9.80 11.70
N PRO A 176 -9.84 -9.63 12.90
CA PRO A 176 -9.63 -10.51 14.04
C PRO A 176 -9.77 -12.00 13.75
N GLY A 177 -10.67 -12.38 12.84
CA GLY A 177 -10.84 -13.75 12.39
C GLY A 177 -9.63 -14.36 11.69
N LEU A 178 -8.72 -13.56 11.12
CA LEU A 178 -7.50 -14.04 10.46
C LEU A 178 -6.32 -14.21 11.39
N LYS A 179 -6.41 -13.82 12.65
CA LYS A 179 -5.27 -13.80 13.61
C LYS A 179 -4.58 -15.14 13.82
N LYS A 180 -5.25 -16.26 13.52
CA LYS A 180 -4.69 -17.62 13.65
C LYS A 180 -4.14 -18.18 12.33
N HIS A 181 -4.24 -17.45 11.24
CA HIS A 181 -3.83 -17.89 9.91
C HIS A 181 -2.42 -17.42 9.58
N VAL A 182 -1.74 -18.20 8.74
CA VAL A 182 -0.54 -17.76 8.02
C VAL A 182 -1.02 -17.18 6.69
N LEU A 183 -0.58 -15.98 6.37
CA LEU A 183 -0.96 -15.34 5.10
C LEU A 183 0.13 -15.52 4.06
N GLU A 184 -0.27 -16.04 2.92
CA GLU A 184 0.61 -16.33 1.80
C GLU A 184 0.80 -15.13 0.88
N PHE A 185 2.06 -14.81 0.59
CA PHE A 185 2.47 -13.83 -0.40
C PHE A 185 3.35 -14.51 -1.47
N PRO A 186 2.78 -15.37 -2.31
CA PRO A 186 3.53 -16.33 -3.12
C PRO A 186 4.41 -15.71 -4.21
N ARG A 187 4.21 -14.42 -4.51
CA ARG A 187 4.99 -13.67 -5.50
C ARG A 187 5.85 -12.56 -4.93
N LEU A 188 5.80 -12.31 -3.63
CA LEU A 188 6.56 -11.24 -3.00
C LEU A 188 8.07 -11.51 -3.10
N LYS A 189 8.77 -10.61 -3.80
CA LYS A 189 10.21 -10.68 -4.07
C LYS A 189 10.98 -9.60 -3.33
N HIS A 190 10.42 -8.38 -3.26
CA HIS A 190 11.15 -7.21 -2.80
C HIS A 190 10.39 -6.45 -1.73
N ILE A 191 11.05 -6.24 -0.58
CA ILE A 191 10.56 -5.40 0.51
C ILE A 191 11.58 -4.28 0.73
N HIS A 192 11.14 -3.03 0.68
CA HIS A 192 11.96 -1.85 0.82
C HIS A 192 11.30 -0.89 1.81
N LEU A 193 11.80 -0.82 3.04
CA LEU A 193 11.20 -0.06 4.13
C LEU A 193 12.24 0.87 4.73
N TYR A 194 12.04 2.18 4.59
CA TYR A 194 12.97 3.20 5.06
C TYR A 194 12.27 4.24 5.93
N GLU A 195 12.89 4.57 7.07
CA GLU A 195 12.46 5.63 8.00
C GLU A 195 11.00 5.47 8.44
N LEU A 196 10.67 4.26 8.88
CA LEU A 196 9.37 3.88 9.41
C LEU A 196 9.47 3.65 10.92
N TYR A 197 9.64 4.73 11.67
CA TYR A 197 10.04 4.68 13.08
C TYR A 197 9.04 3.98 14.00
N LYS A 198 7.73 4.01 13.66
CA LYS A 198 6.67 3.37 14.43
C LYS A 198 6.25 2.00 13.90
N LEU A 199 6.85 1.53 12.81
CA LEU A 199 6.47 0.26 12.19
C LEU A 199 6.77 -0.92 13.12
N GLN A 200 5.73 -1.66 13.48
CA GLN A 200 5.80 -2.87 14.30
C GLN A 200 5.67 -4.14 13.47
N HIS A 201 4.78 -4.10 12.47
CA HIS A 201 4.44 -5.27 11.66
C HIS A 201 4.30 -4.89 10.18
N ILE A 202 4.81 -5.73 9.29
CA ILE A 202 4.39 -5.69 7.88
C ILE A 202 2.96 -6.23 7.79
N CYS A 203 2.69 -7.33 8.46
CA CYS A 203 1.37 -7.88 8.65
C CYS A 203 1.21 -8.30 10.12
N GLU A 204 0.02 -8.13 10.71
CA GLU A 204 -0.24 -8.48 12.11
C GLU A 204 -0.21 -10.00 12.38
N VAL A 205 -0.25 -10.80 11.35
CA VAL A 205 -0.16 -12.26 11.43
C VAL A 205 1.08 -12.77 10.73
N LYS A 206 1.39 -14.05 10.91
CA LYS A 206 2.53 -14.68 10.23
C LYS A 206 2.37 -14.56 8.72
N MET A 207 3.42 -14.06 8.08
CA MET A 207 3.53 -13.98 6.62
C MET A 207 4.43 -15.10 6.12
N HIS A 208 4.07 -15.70 4.99
CA HIS A 208 4.93 -16.60 4.25
C HIS A 208 5.17 -16.04 2.84
N ALA A 209 6.43 -15.85 2.48
CA ALA A 209 6.85 -15.28 1.20
C ALA A 209 7.91 -16.18 0.53
N PRO A 210 7.50 -17.28 -0.12
CA PRO A 210 8.41 -18.32 -0.63
C PRO A 210 9.35 -17.84 -1.73
N LYS A 211 9.03 -16.73 -2.41
CA LYS A 211 9.84 -16.14 -3.47
C LYS A 211 10.57 -14.87 -3.05
N LEU A 212 10.69 -14.62 -1.75
CA LEU A 212 11.40 -13.45 -1.25
C LEU A 212 12.86 -13.49 -1.71
N GLU A 213 13.34 -12.41 -2.31
CA GLU A 213 14.70 -12.29 -2.82
C GLU A 213 15.51 -11.27 -2.04
N ARG A 214 14.87 -10.13 -1.74
CA ARG A 214 15.54 -9.03 -1.05
C ARG A 214 14.66 -8.26 -0.11
N VAL A 215 15.25 -7.92 1.04
CA VAL A 215 14.68 -7.02 2.04
C VAL A 215 15.69 -5.92 2.33
N TRP A 216 15.30 -4.67 2.13
CA TRP A 216 16.07 -3.50 2.53
C TRP A 216 15.35 -2.79 3.66
N LEU A 217 16.04 -2.64 4.77
CA LEU A 217 15.48 -2.02 5.96
C LEU A 217 16.41 -0.96 6.48
N ARG A 218 15.87 0.22 6.76
CA ARG A 218 16.61 1.31 7.39
C ARG A 218 15.68 2.16 8.25
N GLY A 219 16.08 2.39 9.51
CA GLY A 219 15.29 3.18 10.45
C GLY A 219 13.96 2.54 10.85
N CYS A 220 13.82 1.21 10.74
CA CYS A 220 12.59 0.47 11.07
C CYS A 220 12.72 -0.23 12.43
N TRP A 221 13.09 0.51 13.47
CA TRP A 221 13.50 -0.03 14.78
C TRP A 221 12.42 -0.81 15.54
N GLY A 222 11.15 -0.58 15.22
CA GLY A 222 10.01 -1.28 15.84
C GLY A 222 9.70 -2.64 15.23
N LEU A 223 10.11 -2.87 13.97
CA LEU A 223 9.83 -4.12 13.26
C LEU A 223 10.65 -5.28 13.87
N ARG A 224 9.97 -6.36 14.28
CA ARG A 224 10.58 -7.49 14.98
C ARG A 224 10.62 -8.78 14.16
N ARG A 225 9.85 -8.85 13.08
CA ARG A 225 9.67 -10.10 12.34
C ARG A 225 9.76 -9.87 10.84
N LEU A 226 10.43 -10.78 10.16
CA LEU A 226 10.44 -10.91 8.71
C LEU A 226 9.38 -11.93 8.27
N PRO A 227 8.97 -11.94 6.99
CA PRO A 227 8.20 -13.05 6.44
C PRO A 227 8.97 -14.37 6.54
N ALA A 228 8.26 -15.47 6.79
CA ALA A 228 8.80 -16.82 6.66
C ALA A 228 9.08 -17.13 5.18
N VAL A 229 10.06 -17.99 4.93
CA VAL A 229 10.49 -18.40 3.59
C VAL A 229 10.62 -19.91 3.49
N ASN A 230 10.72 -20.45 2.28
CA ASN A 230 10.97 -21.87 2.09
C ASN A 230 12.41 -22.24 2.45
N GLN A 231 12.61 -23.41 3.07
CA GLN A 231 13.94 -23.90 3.46
C GLN A 231 14.82 -24.22 2.24
N ASP A 232 14.23 -24.70 1.15
CA ASP A 232 14.91 -25.12 -0.06
C ASP A 232 15.13 -23.97 -1.08
N SER A 233 14.62 -22.77 -0.77
CA SER A 233 14.76 -21.63 -1.66
C SER A 233 16.12 -20.93 -1.50
N ARG A 234 16.50 -20.14 -2.52
CA ARG A 234 17.66 -19.26 -2.37
C ARG A 234 17.43 -18.33 -1.19
N ARG A 235 18.42 -18.23 -0.29
CA ARG A 235 18.36 -17.34 0.87
C ARG A 235 18.14 -15.89 0.45
N PRO A 236 17.06 -15.24 0.90
CA PRO A 236 16.87 -13.82 0.60
C PRO A 236 17.95 -12.98 1.28
N ILE A 237 18.39 -11.94 0.57
CA ILE A 237 19.36 -10.98 1.09
C ILE A 237 18.63 -9.96 1.94
N VAL A 238 19.02 -9.82 3.20
CA VAL A 238 18.50 -8.79 4.12
C VAL A 238 19.58 -7.75 4.38
N ASP A 239 19.41 -6.56 3.81
CA ASP A 239 20.30 -5.41 4.03
C ASP A 239 19.69 -4.50 5.10
N CYS A 240 20.29 -4.49 6.29
CA CYS A 240 19.75 -3.82 7.48
C CYS A 240 20.86 -3.36 8.43
N GLU A 241 20.50 -2.57 9.43
CA GLU A 241 21.38 -2.24 10.53
C GLU A 241 21.69 -3.48 11.36
N LYS A 242 22.94 -3.57 11.85
CA LYS A 242 23.39 -4.70 12.66
C LYS A 242 22.55 -4.86 13.94
N ASP A 243 22.38 -3.76 14.67
CA ASP A 243 21.65 -3.74 15.94
C ASP A 243 20.16 -4.08 15.78
N TRP A 244 19.59 -3.84 14.60
CA TRP A 244 18.23 -4.24 14.28
C TRP A 244 18.14 -5.75 14.07
N TRP A 245 19.07 -6.35 13.33
CA TRP A 245 19.11 -7.78 13.09
C TRP A 245 19.15 -8.59 14.39
N GLU A 246 19.91 -8.14 15.37
CA GLU A 246 20.06 -8.81 16.67
C GLU A 246 18.78 -8.78 17.53
N LYS A 247 17.83 -7.92 17.19
CA LYS A 247 16.55 -7.77 17.89
C LYS A 247 15.39 -8.51 17.24
N LEU A 248 15.63 -9.21 16.13
CA LEU A 248 14.59 -9.98 15.46
C LEU A 248 14.16 -11.17 16.31
N GLU A 249 12.85 -11.44 16.25
CA GLU A 249 12.22 -12.60 16.84
C GLU A 249 12.07 -13.68 15.77
N TRP A 250 12.37 -14.92 16.12
CA TRP A 250 12.38 -16.06 15.22
C TRP A 250 11.49 -17.18 15.74
N ASP A 251 10.76 -17.85 14.84
CA ASP A 251 9.89 -18.99 15.18
C ASP A 251 10.60 -20.35 15.05
N GLY A 252 11.77 -20.36 14.44
CA GLY A 252 12.59 -21.54 14.20
C GLY A 252 12.54 -22.06 12.76
N LEU A 253 13.42 -23.01 12.49
CA LEU A 253 13.68 -23.53 11.14
C LEU A 253 12.44 -24.21 10.54
N GLU A 254 11.74 -25.03 11.34
CA GLU A 254 10.54 -25.73 10.89
C GLU A 254 9.42 -24.79 10.43
N ALA A 255 9.37 -23.59 11.02
CA ALA A 255 8.42 -22.55 10.64
C ALA A 255 8.86 -21.75 9.39
N GLY A 256 10.01 -22.08 8.77
CA GLY A 256 10.60 -21.28 7.70
C GLY A 256 11.04 -19.89 8.15
N HIS A 257 11.25 -19.69 9.45
CA HIS A 257 11.51 -18.39 10.05
C HIS A 257 12.68 -18.48 11.04
N ASP A 258 13.88 -18.61 10.49
CA ASP A 258 15.13 -18.81 11.21
C ASP A 258 16.26 -17.97 10.57
N PRO A 259 17.19 -17.40 11.35
CA PRO A 259 18.29 -16.58 10.81
C PRO A 259 19.11 -17.28 9.72
N CYS A 260 19.26 -18.60 9.81
CA CYS A 260 20.06 -19.36 8.84
C CYS A 260 19.44 -19.39 7.43
N LEU A 261 18.16 -19.09 7.30
CA LEU A 261 17.45 -19.04 6.02
C LEU A 261 17.65 -17.71 5.27
N PHE A 262 18.34 -16.75 5.87
CA PHE A 262 18.57 -15.43 5.30
C PHE A 262 20.05 -15.13 5.15
N GLU A 263 20.41 -14.39 4.09
CA GLU A 263 21.73 -13.81 3.92
C GLU A 263 21.73 -12.36 4.45
N ARG A 264 22.29 -12.15 5.64
CA ARG A 264 22.39 -10.80 6.21
C ARG A 264 23.48 -9.99 5.54
N ARG A 265 23.20 -8.75 5.25
CA ARG A 265 24.18 -7.76 4.79
C ARG A 265 24.06 -6.50 5.62
N HIS A 266 25.22 -5.90 5.90
CA HIS A 266 25.29 -4.60 6.57
C HIS A 266 25.98 -3.66 5.61
N SER A 267 25.22 -2.86 4.89
CA SER A 267 25.76 -1.94 3.91
C SER A 267 26.66 -0.89 4.56
N SER A 268 27.77 -0.55 3.92
CA SER A 268 28.68 0.50 4.37
C SER A 268 28.03 1.89 4.47
N HIS A 269 26.87 2.09 3.83
CA HIS A 269 26.08 3.31 3.95
C HIS A 269 25.61 3.59 5.37
N TYR A 270 25.45 2.57 6.22
CA TYR A 270 25.08 2.74 7.63
C TYR A 270 26.14 3.40 8.50
N LYS A 271 27.37 3.51 8.01
CA LYS A 271 28.48 4.19 8.71
C LYS A 271 28.56 5.69 8.44
N LYS A 272 27.84 6.21 7.46
CA LYS A 272 27.80 7.65 7.18
C LYS A 272 26.58 8.25 7.87
N PRO A 273 26.77 9.27 8.73
CA PRO A 273 25.64 10.04 9.22
C PRO A 273 24.90 10.60 7.99
N LEU A 274 23.57 10.51 8.00
CA LEU A 274 22.75 11.16 6.99
C LEU A 274 23.15 12.63 6.93
N PRO A 275 23.34 13.22 5.72
CA PRO A 275 23.53 14.66 5.63
C PRO A 275 22.33 15.28 6.36
N ARG A 276 22.60 16.10 7.38
CA ARG A 276 21.57 16.89 8.04
C ARG A 276 20.92 17.71 6.95
N VAL A 277 19.68 17.38 6.61
CA VAL A 277 18.88 18.26 5.79
C VAL A 277 18.72 19.52 6.60
N SER A 278 19.45 20.55 6.23
CA SER A 278 19.25 21.88 6.77
C SER A 278 17.86 22.29 6.34
N VAL A 279 16.93 22.23 7.26
CA VAL A 279 15.63 22.86 7.09
C VAL A 279 15.92 24.35 6.94
N LEU A 280 15.94 24.82 5.71
CA LEU A 280 15.90 26.25 5.45
C LEU A 280 14.62 26.78 6.08
N ARG A 281 14.81 27.64 7.08
CA ARG A 281 13.74 28.41 7.72
C ARG A 281 13.11 29.40 6.75
#